data_b4fc5b6a02df801b4ca9a7aa600fb921
#
_entry.id   b4fc5b6a02df801b4ca9a7aa600fb921
#
_cell.length_a   1.000
_cell.length_b   1.000
_cell.length_c   1.000
_cell.angle_alpha   90.00
_cell.angle_beta   90.00
_cell.angle_gamma   90.00
#
_symmetry.space_group_name_H-M   'P 1'
#
loop_
_entity.id
_entity.type
_entity.pdbx_description
1 polymer ?
#
loop_
_entity_poly.entity_id
_entity_poly.type
_entity_poly.pdbx_seq_one_letter_code
_entity_poly.pdbx_strand_id
1 'polypeptide(L)'
;MTATRQLQQLRSGFEQLTQAQISAAALSQQARAATALLQTLPPRYSEVLFNLLDRLESSALFTEESCSFSQKGLLDNLQMWSDKAQGQLNA
;
A
#
# COMPACT_ATOMS: atom_id res chain seq x y z
N MET A 1 18.55 2.29 -2.37
CA MET A 1 17.68 2.14 -1.20
C MET A 1 17.45 0.68 -0.89
N THR A 2 17.34 0.34 0.37
CA THR A 2 17.06 -1.01 0.78
C THR A 2 15.57 -1.30 0.73
N ALA A 3 15.22 -2.59 0.62
CA ALA A 3 13.83 -3.00 0.63
C ALA A 3 13.14 -2.60 1.93
N THR A 4 13.83 -2.75 3.06
CA THR A 4 13.28 -2.38 4.37
C THR A 4 12.92 -0.89 4.41
N ARG A 5 13.78 -0.05 3.87
CA ARG A 5 13.55 1.38 3.86
C ARG A 5 12.34 1.73 2.99
N GLN A 6 12.23 1.09 1.84
CA GLN A 6 11.07 1.31 0.98
C GLN A 6 9.79 0.88 1.65
N LEU A 7 9.83 -0.24 2.39
CA LEU A 7 8.66 -0.69 3.12
C LEU A 7 8.26 0.32 4.20
N GLN A 8 9.24 0.87 4.92
CA GLN A 8 8.93 1.88 5.94
C GLN A 8 8.31 3.12 5.32
N GLN A 9 8.79 3.52 4.15
CA GLN A 9 8.20 4.65 3.44
C GLN A 9 6.75 4.37 3.03
N LEU A 10 6.47 3.15 2.60
CA LEU A 10 5.11 2.75 2.27
C LEU A 10 4.20 2.77 3.49
N ARG A 11 4.69 2.28 4.61
CA ARG A 11 3.90 2.27 5.84
C ARG A 11 3.56 3.69 6.28
N SER A 12 4.53 4.60 6.16
CA SER A 12 4.26 6.02 6.41
C SER A 12 3.22 6.56 5.44
N GLY A 13 3.30 6.16 4.18
CA GLY A 13 2.33 6.56 3.17
C GLY A 13 0.92 6.09 3.50
N PHE A 14 0.79 4.86 4.01
CA PHE A 14 -0.51 4.33 4.43
C PHE A 14 -1.10 5.19 5.54
N GLU A 15 -0.28 5.57 6.50
CA GLU A 15 -0.71 6.45 7.58
C GLU A 15 -1.14 7.82 7.05
N GLN A 16 -0.35 8.39 6.17
CA GLN A 16 -0.67 9.68 5.57
C GLN A 16 -1.98 9.63 4.80
N LEU A 17 -2.23 8.53 4.09
CA LEU A 17 -3.48 8.36 3.38
C LEU A 17 -4.65 8.27 4.36
N THR A 18 -4.47 7.56 5.47
CA THR A 18 -5.50 7.47 6.51
C THR A 18 -5.86 8.85 7.05
N GLN A 19 -4.87 9.74 7.14
CA GLN A 19 -5.07 11.10 7.62
C GLN A 19 -5.41 12.08 6.50
N ALA A 20 -5.62 11.57 5.29
CA ALA A 20 -5.95 12.37 4.12
C ALA A 20 -4.86 13.39 3.75
N GLN A 21 -3.61 13.07 4.06
CA GLN A 21 -2.47 13.94 3.75
C GLN A 21 -1.94 13.72 2.34
N ILE A 22 -2.18 12.53 1.77
CA ILE A 22 -1.83 12.23 0.38
C ILE A 22 -3.00 11.55 -0.31
N SER A 23 -2.99 11.57 -1.63
CA SER A 23 -4.04 10.93 -2.42
C SER A 23 -3.74 9.44 -2.62
N ALA A 24 -4.79 8.70 -2.97
CA ALA A 24 -4.64 7.29 -3.33
C ALA A 24 -3.71 7.10 -4.51
N ALA A 25 -3.80 7.99 -5.49
CA ALA A 25 -2.93 7.92 -6.67
C ALA A 25 -1.46 8.13 -6.29
N ALA A 26 -1.19 9.08 -5.40
CA ALA A 26 0.18 9.34 -4.94
C ALA A 26 0.75 8.13 -4.22
N LEU A 27 -0.04 7.52 -3.34
CA LEU A 27 0.39 6.32 -2.64
C LEU A 27 0.65 5.17 -3.61
N SER A 28 -0.24 5.00 -4.58
CA SER A 28 -0.10 3.95 -5.58
C SER A 28 1.20 4.10 -6.36
N GLN A 29 1.52 5.31 -6.80
CA GLN A 29 2.76 5.58 -7.51
C GLN A 29 3.97 5.29 -6.64
N GLN A 30 3.93 5.69 -5.40
CA GLN A 30 5.02 5.43 -4.46
C GLN A 30 5.24 3.93 -4.28
N ALA A 31 4.16 3.18 -4.13
CA ALA A 31 4.25 1.74 -3.95
C ALA A 31 4.81 1.05 -5.20
N ARG A 32 4.36 1.47 -6.37
CA ARG A 32 4.84 0.86 -7.62
C ARG A 32 6.30 1.19 -7.90
N ALA A 33 6.79 2.30 -7.36
CA ALA A 33 8.18 2.70 -7.49
C ALA A 33 9.11 1.95 -6.54
N ALA A 34 8.58 1.23 -5.58
CA ALA A 34 9.37 0.49 -4.59
C ALA A 34 9.88 -0.83 -5.17
N THR A 35 10.68 -0.76 -6.23
CA THR A 35 11.12 -1.94 -6.98
C THR A 35 12.01 -2.87 -6.17
N ALA A 36 12.91 -2.32 -5.37
CA ALA A 36 13.80 -3.14 -4.54
C ALA A 36 13.00 -3.98 -3.55
N LEU A 37 11.97 -3.38 -2.95
CA LEU A 37 11.09 -4.10 -2.04
C LEU A 37 10.34 -5.22 -2.77
N LEU A 38 9.77 -4.91 -3.91
CA LEU A 38 8.97 -5.87 -4.66
C LEU A 38 9.82 -7.02 -5.19
N GLN A 39 11.06 -6.75 -5.57
CA GLN A 39 11.98 -7.79 -6.04
C GLN A 39 12.46 -8.70 -4.92
N THR A 40 12.56 -8.16 -3.71
CA THR A 40 13.00 -8.93 -2.56
C THR A 40 11.92 -9.86 -2.05
N LEU A 41 10.66 -9.46 -2.19
CA LEU A 41 9.52 -10.25 -1.72
C LEU A 41 9.10 -11.29 -2.77
N PRO A 42 8.45 -12.38 -2.33
CA PRO A 42 7.89 -13.35 -3.28
C PRO A 42 6.89 -12.69 -4.24
N PRO A 43 6.73 -13.24 -5.47
CA PRO A 43 5.86 -12.63 -6.47
C PRO A 43 4.42 -12.42 -6.01
N ARG A 44 3.91 -13.29 -5.14
CA ARG A 44 2.54 -13.14 -4.64
C ARG A 44 2.34 -11.83 -3.88
N TYR A 45 3.40 -11.34 -3.24
CA TYR A 45 3.32 -10.08 -2.51
C TYR A 45 3.07 -8.90 -3.45
N SER A 46 3.75 -8.91 -4.59
CA SER A 46 3.53 -7.89 -5.61
C SER A 46 2.12 -7.94 -6.16
N GLU A 47 1.63 -9.15 -6.44
CA GLU A 47 0.28 -9.33 -6.97
C GLU A 47 -0.78 -8.82 -5.99
N VAL A 48 -0.64 -9.17 -4.72
CA VAL A 48 -1.59 -8.73 -3.71
C VAL A 48 -1.54 -7.23 -3.56
N LEU A 49 -0.34 -6.66 -3.52
CA LEU A 49 -0.19 -5.21 -3.38
C LEU A 49 -0.84 -4.48 -4.54
N PHE A 50 -0.55 -4.89 -5.77
CA PHE A 50 -1.11 -4.24 -6.95
C PHE A 50 -2.63 -4.35 -7.01
N ASN A 51 -3.16 -5.48 -6.58
CA ASN A 51 -4.60 -5.68 -6.49
C ASN A 51 -5.22 -4.69 -5.50
N LEU A 52 -4.62 -4.54 -4.34
CA LEU A 52 -5.09 -3.61 -3.33
C LEU A 52 -4.99 -2.17 -3.82
N LEU A 53 -3.90 -1.84 -4.52
CA LEU A 53 -3.72 -0.50 -5.07
C LEU A 53 -4.76 -0.19 -6.15
N ASP A 54 -5.06 -1.16 -7.00
CA ASP A 54 -6.09 -0.98 -8.02
C ASP A 54 -7.44 -0.71 -7.39
N ARG A 55 -7.78 -1.45 -6.35
CA ARG A 55 -9.03 -1.24 -5.64
C ARG A 55 -9.06 0.12 -4.96
N LEU A 56 -7.95 0.53 -4.40
CA LEU A 56 -7.85 1.81 -3.74
C LEU A 56 -8.06 2.96 -4.73
N GLU A 57 -7.44 2.88 -5.89
CA GLU A 57 -7.59 3.90 -6.92
C GLU A 57 -9.03 3.94 -7.46
N SER A 58 -9.63 2.78 -7.69
CA SER A 58 -11.01 2.70 -8.14
C SER A 58 -11.97 3.29 -7.12
N SER A 59 -11.73 2.99 -5.87
CA SER A 59 -12.52 3.51 -4.76
C SER A 59 -12.49 5.03 -4.72
N ALA A 60 -11.30 5.60 -4.93
CA ALA A 60 -11.13 7.05 -4.92
C ALA A 60 -11.87 7.73 -6.06
N LEU A 61 -12.02 7.04 -7.20
CA LEU A 61 -12.74 7.59 -8.33
C LEU A 61 -14.23 7.69 -8.09
N PHE A 62 -14.78 6.83 -7.27
CA PHE A 62 -16.22 6.79 -7.04
C PHE A 62 -16.68 7.70 -5.92
N THR A 63 -15.79 8.37 -5.26
CA THR A 63 -16.05 9.30 -4.21
C THR A 63 -17.18 8.91 -3.36
N GLU A 64 -17.24 9.35 -2.47
CA GLU A 64 -17.29 10.22 -1.54
C GLU A 64 -17.72 9.60 -0.26
N GLU A 65 -18.99 9.58 0.00
CA GLU A 65 -19.47 9.13 1.26
C GLU A 65 -19.37 7.65 1.48
N SER A 66 -19.77 6.89 0.50
CA SER A 66 -19.73 5.43 0.64
C SER A 66 -18.32 4.89 0.53
N CYS A 67 -17.43 5.68 -0.06
CA CYS A 67 -16.06 5.25 -0.28
C CYS A 67 -15.23 5.25 0.98
N SER A 68 -15.54 6.09 1.95
CA SER A 68 -14.74 6.15 3.17
C SER A 68 -14.77 4.82 3.92
N PHE A 69 -15.88 4.10 3.84
CA PHE A 69 -16.01 2.80 4.48
C PHE A 69 -15.16 1.76 3.78
N SER A 70 -15.25 1.68 2.46
CA SER A 70 -14.46 0.74 1.67
C SER A 70 -12.98 1.04 1.76
N GLN A 71 -12.62 2.32 1.77
CA GLN A 71 -11.24 2.73 1.84
C GLN A 71 -10.59 2.28 3.15
N LYS A 72 -11.32 2.36 4.25
CA LYS A 72 -10.79 1.91 5.53
C LYS A 72 -10.44 0.43 5.50
N GLY A 73 -11.30 -0.40 4.93
CA GLY A 73 -11.02 -1.82 4.78
C GLY A 73 -9.79 -2.09 3.94
N LEU A 74 -9.63 -1.33 2.86
CA LEU A 74 -8.45 -1.45 2.01
C LEU A 74 -7.18 -1.03 2.73
N LEU A 75 -7.26 0.04 3.52
CA LEU A 75 -6.11 0.49 4.30
C LEU A 75 -5.71 -0.54 5.35
N ASP A 76 -6.68 -1.17 5.99
CA ASP A 76 -6.40 -2.25 6.92
C ASP A 76 -5.68 -3.40 6.23
N ASN A 77 -6.13 -3.76 5.03
CA ASN A 77 -5.49 -4.81 4.26
C ASN A 77 -4.06 -4.43 3.84
N LEU A 78 -3.85 -3.18 3.48
CA LEU A 78 -2.51 -2.69 3.14
C LEU A 78 -1.59 -2.76 4.34
N GLN A 79 -2.09 -2.42 5.51
CA GLN A 79 -1.28 -2.51 6.73
C GLN A 79 -0.95 -3.95 7.07
N MET A 80 -1.90 -4.86 6.94
CA MET A 80 -1.65 -6.29 7.13
C MET A 80 -0.62 -6.79 6.13
N TRP A 81 -0.73 -6.36 4.87
CA TRP A 81 0.25 -6.71 3.85
C TRP A 81 1.65 -6.24 4.27
N SER A 82 1.75 -5.01 4.74
CA SER A 82 3.05 -4.46 5.14
C SER A 82 3.65 -5.20 6.34
N ASP A 83 2.81 -5.63 7.28
CA ASP A 83 3.27 -6.41 8.42
C ASP A 83 3.84 -7.75 7.97
N LYS A 84 3.16 -8.42 7.04
CA LYS A 84 3.64 -9.69 6.51
C LYS A 84 4.92 -9.50 5.70
N ALA A 85 5.00 -8.43 4.93
CA ALA A 85 6.19 -8.11 4.17
C ALA A 85 7.38 -7.85 5.09
N GLN A 86 7.15 -7.15 6.18
CA GLN A 86 8.19 -6.90 7.18
C GLN A 86 8.71 -8.21 7.74
N GLY A 87 7.82 -9.15 8.02
CA GLY A 87 8.21 -10.48 8.50
C GLY A 87 9.08 -11.22 7.49
N GLN A 88 8.78 -11.10 6.21
CA GLN A 88 9.58 -11.72 5.16
C GLN A 88 10.98 -11.11 5.08
N LEU A 89 11.07 -9.80 5.22
CA LEU A 89 12.36 -9.10 5.17
C LEU A 89 13.23 -9.42 6.38
N ASN A 90 12.61 -9.72 7.50
CA ASN A 90 13.34 -10.04 8.73
C ASN A 90 13.66 -11.53 8.86
N ALA A 91 13.09 -12.35 8.00
CA ALA A 91 13.28 -13.82 8.07
C ALA A 91 14.66 -14.27 7.64
#